data_e138ae8b8e48d0843f1710cc97f66682
#
_entry.id   e138ae8b8e48d0843f1710cc97f66682
#
_cell.length_a   1.000
_cell.length_b   1.000
_cell.length_c   1.000
_cell.angle_alpha   90.00
_cell.angle_beta   90.00
_cell.angle_gamma   90.00
#
_symmetry.space_group_name_H-M   'P 1'
#
loop_
_entity.id
_entity.type
_entity.pdbx_description
1 polymer ?
#
loop_
_entity_poly.entity_id
_entity_poly.type
_entity_poly.pdbx_seq_one_letter_code
_entity_poly.pdbx_strand_id
1 'polypeptide(L)'
;MDQVTKNIKEGVHTLLPFYESLPELHLVFGKSPLPGLEYGANYFLQLSKLNDLNRLPTDLLSLFTHDLITPETDLEKVYKTLNIKSVKSYGKSTKADAIVADLSAKNRLFKKDRDLVKSNNYLTENNLYIGDYKMLTFEVFRPLFDIVSERFXIIKLPTLFGKGVIDVTRVYXSLFKSVRLIKXASDSWLKDSAIIVAEQVYKKNMDEFMTYVRHVTKSPTWKDSNNVQFSILKTSVDKEFIDKFLNFSNSVYESLYYVHSLLYASMTSERKSIENEYQKKLMKILL
;
A
#
# COMPACT_ATOMS: atom_id res chain seq x y z
N MET A 1 25.20 7.89 6.08
CA MET A 1 23.99 7.05 6.22
C MET A 1 23.65 6.49 4.85
N ASP A 2 23.51 5.18 4.73
CA ASP A 2 23.16 4.61 3.44
C ASP A 2 21.70 4.92 3.08
N GLN A 3 21.34 4.75 1.81
CA GLN A 3 20.02 5.13 1.31
C GLN A 3 18.89 4.34 2.00
N VAL A 4 19.12 3.08 2.32
CA VAL A 4 18.11 2.25 2.99
C VAL A 4 17.80 2.81 4.38
N THR A 5 18.83 3.10 5.16
CA THR A 5 18.66 3.68 6.51
C THR A 5 17.96 5.02 6.43
N LYS A 6 18.31 5.84 5.45
CA LYS A 6 17.66 7.14 5.23
C LYS A 6 16.17 6.96 4.93
N ASN A 7 15.85 6.01 4.04
CA ASN A 7 14.45 5.72 3.67
C ASN A 7 13.62 5.34 4.90
N ILE A 8 14.18 4.51 5.77
CA ILE A 8 13.47 4.07 6.97
C ILE A 8 13.24 5.25 7.94
N LYS A 9 14.26 6.09 8.12
CA LYS A 9 14.19 7.21 9.09
C LYS A 9 13.37 8.40 8.59
N GLU A 10 13.38 8.68 7.31
CA GLU A 10 12.73 9.86 6.73
C GLU A 10 11.47 9.52 5.95
N GLY A 11 11.28 8.24 5.62
CA GLY A 11 10.24 7.81 4.72
C GLY A 11 10.65 7.95 3.27
N VAL A 12 9.76 7.50 2.39
CA VAL A 12 9.94 7.59 0.93
C VAL A 12 8.72 8.28 0.35
N HIS A 13 8.94 9.19 -0.59
CA HIS A 13 7.82 9.83 -1.27
C HIS A 13 8.18 10.12 -2.73
N THR A 14 7.16 10.17 -3.58
CA THR A 14 7.33 10.57 -4.97
C THR A 14 6.06 11.27 -5.46
N LEU A 15 6.25 12.24 -6.34
CA LEU A 15 5.15 12.90 -7.06
C LEU A 15 5.01 12.20 -8.42
N LEU A 16 3.82 11.72 -8.69
CA LEU A 16 3.53 11.03 -9.95
C LEU A 16 3.12 12.04 -11.03
N PRO A 17 3.32 11.71 -12.31
CA PRO A 17 2.94 12.63 -13.40
C PRO A 17 1.42 12.75 -13.51
N PHE A 18 0.94 13.93 -13.88
CA PHE A 18 -0.46 14.17 -14.19
C PHE A 18 -0.74 13.90 -15.67
N TYR A 19 -1.87 13.28 -15.95
CA TYR A 19 -2.30 12.98 -17.33
C TYR A 19 -3.67 13.61 -17.58
N GLU A 20 -3.77 14.41 -18.61
CA GLU A 20 -5.03 15.08 -18.96
C GLU A 20 -6.10 14.14 -19.49
N SER A 21 -5.70 12.96 -19.98
CA SER A 21 -6.63 11.98 -20.53
C SER A 21 -6.63 10.72 -19.69
N LEU A 22 -7.82 10.10 -19.54
CA LEU A 22 -7.92 8.77 -18.97
C LEU A 22 -7.20 7.78 -19.88
N PRO A 23 -6.53 6.78 -19.30
CA PRO A 23 -6.04 5.68 -20.11
C PRO A 23 -7.24 4.87 -20.66
N GLU A 24 -7.02 4.11 -21.70
CA GLU A 24 -8.07 3.24 -22.23
C GLU A 24 -8.39 2.16 -21.19
N LEU A 25 -9.62 2.19 -20.69
CA LEU A 25 -10.07 1.31 -19.61
C LEU A 25 -10.63 0.02 -20.19
N HIS A 26 -10.25 -1.10 -19.59
CA HIS A 26 -10.66 -2.40 -20.06
C HIS A 26 -10.49 -3.42 -18.93
N LEU A 27 -11.57 -4.08 -18.56
CA LEU A 27 -11.53 -5.07 -17.48
C LEU A 27 -11.19 -6.44 -18.06
N VAL A 28 -10.01 -6.95 -17.71
CA VAL A 28 -9.54 -8.27 -18.12
C VAL A 28 -9.29 -9.11 -16.88
N PHE A 29 -9.89 -10.29 -16.85
CA PHE A 29 -9.64 -11.28 -15.80
C PHE A 29 -8.71 -12.37 -16.33
N GLY A 30 -7.94 -12.98 -15.44
CA GLY A 30 -7.11 -14.10 -15.77
C GLY A 30 -5.64 -13.92 -15.45
N LYS A 31 -4.84 -14.79 -16.02
CA LYS A 31 -3.39 -14.84 -15.76
C LYS A 31 -2.68 -13.69 -16.47
N SER A 32 -2.79 -12.52 -15.94
CA SER A 32 -1.94 -11.43 -16.38
C SER A 32 -0.57 -11.61 -15.75
N PRO A 33 0.52 -11.63 -16.51
CA PRO A 33 1.83 -11.62 -15.88
C PRO A 33 1.94 -10.39 -15.01
N LEU A 34 2.34 -10.59 -13.77
CA LEU A 34 2.51 -9.47 -12.84
C LEU A 34 3.78 -8.73 -13.24
N PRO A 35 3.66 -7.52 -13.80
CA PRO A 35 4.88 -6.76 -14.07
C PRO A 35 5.54 -6.41 -12.75
N GLY A 36 6.85 -6.47 -12.72
CA GLY A 36 7.59 -6.07 -11.55
C GLY A 36 7.64 -7.08 -10.43
N LEU A 37 7.45 -8.36 -10.74
CA LEU A 37 7.74 -9.40 -9.76
C LEU A 37 9.16 -9.26 -9.22
N GLU A 38 10.07 -8.79 -10.07
CA GLU A 38 11.47 -8.61 -9.70
C GLU A 38 11.64 -7.54 -8.61
N TYR A 39 10.86 -6.49 -8.62
CA TYR A 39 11.06 -5.39 -7.67
C TYR A 39 10.67 -5.73 -6.24
N GLY A 40 9.86 -6.77 -6.07
CA GLY A 40 9.53 -7.23 -4.72
C GLY A 40 10.13 -8.58 -4.38
N ALA A 41 10.85 -9.22 -5.30
CA ALA A 41 11.26 -10.63 -5.18
C ALA A 41 12.06 -10.90 -3.92
N ASN A 42 13.08 -10.09 -3.65
CA ASN A 42 13.93 -10.28 -2.48
C ASN A 42 13.16 -10.12 -1.17
N TYR A 43 12.27 -9.13 -1.10
CA TYR A 43 11.43 -8.92 0.06
C TYR A 43 10.50 -10.12 0.30
N PHE A 44 9.82 -10.59 -0.75
CA PHE A 44 8.87 -11.70 -0.62
C PHE A 44 9.57 -13.00 -0.28
N LEU A 45 10.77 -13.22 -0.83
CA LEU A 45 11.56 -14.38 -0.48
C LEU A 45 11.98 -14.35 1.00
N GLN A 46 12.43 -13.19 1.49
CA GLN A 46 12.82 -13.04 2.89
C GLN A 46 11.61 -13.17 3.82
N LEU A 47 10.46 -12.65 3.41
CA LEU A 47 9.21 -12.79 4.15
C LEU A 47 8.81 -14.26 4.27
N SER A 48 8.97 -15.03 3.20
CA SER A 48 8.72 -16.48 3.20
C SER A 48 9.62 -17.20 4.21
N LYS A 49 10.91 -16.86 4.21
CA LYS A 49 11.86 -17.44 5.18
C LYS A 49 11.48 -17.14 6.62
N LEU A 50 11.02 -15.91 6.90
CA LEU A 50 10.55 -15.53 8.23
C LEU A 50 9.29 -16.30 8.61
N ASN A 51 8.37 -16.49 7.68
CA ASN A 51 7.14 -17.28 7.90
C ASN A 51 7.48 -18.73 8.26
N ASP A 52 8.53 -19.29 7.64
CA ASP A 52 8.94 -20.67 7.90
C ASP A 52 9.46 -20.85 9.33
N LEU A 53 9.91 -19.79 10.00
CA LEU A 53 10.32 -19.86 11.41
C LEU A 53 9.11 -19.99 12.35
N ASN A 54 7.93 -19.65 11.86
CA ASN A 54 6.64 -19.82 12.54
C ASN A 54 6.55 -19.12 13.91
N ARG A 55 7.36 -18.09 14.11
CA ARG A 55 7.30 -17.27 15.33
C ARG A 55 8.07 -15.94 15.13
N LEU A 56 7.61 -14.94 15.82
CA LEU A 56 8.35 -13.69 16.00
C LEU A 56 8.44 -13.44 17.51
N PRO A 57 9.61 -13.08 18.02
CA PRO A 57 9.70 -12.69 19.43
C PRO A 57 8.79 -11.49 19.73
N THR A 58 8.02 -11.58 20.79
CA THR A 58 7.04 -10.56 21.15
C THR A 58 7.68 -9.19 21.44
N ASP A 59 8.86 -9.22 22.00
CA ASP A 59 9.64 -8.00 22.28
C ASP A 59 10.11 -7.32 20.99
N LEU A 60 10.41 -8.07 19.95
CA LEU A 60 10.76 -7.49 18.65
C LEU A 60 9.50 -7.02 17.90
N LEU A 61 8.37 -7.70 18.07
CA LEU A 61 7.11 -7.27 17.47
C LEU A 61 6.73 -5.85 17.89
N SER A 62 6.97 -5.50 19.15
CA SER A 62 6.65 -4.18 19.67
C SER A 62 7.44 -3.06 19.00
N LEU A 63 8.64 -3.37 18.48
CA LEU A 63 9.46 -2.40 17.75
C LEU A 63 8.92 -2.12 16.35
N PHE A 64 8.12 -3.04 15.79
CA PHE A 64 7.61 -2.91 14.43
C PHE A 64 6.16 -2.45 14.39
N THR A 65 5.48 -2.43 15.53
CA THR A 65 4.11 -1.91 15.62
C THR A 65 4.17 -0.50 16.21
N HIS A 66 4.30 0.48 15.36
CA HIS A 66 4.43 1.88 15.76
C HIS A 66 3.25 2.41 16.58
N ASP A 67 2.14 1.72 16.56
CA ASP A 67 0.96 2.09 17.37
C ASP A 67 1.29 2.12 18.87
N LEU A 68 2.35 1.41 19.28
CA LEU A 68 2.78 1.39 20.69
C LEU A 68 3.83 2.48 21.01
N ILE A 69 4.46 3.05 20.00
CA ILE A 69 5.62 3.94 20.21
C ILE A 69 5.26 5.40 19.97
N THR A 70 4.38 5.67 18.99
CA THR A 70 3.99 7.05 18.70
C THR A 70 2.47 7.19 18.84
N PRO A 71 2.00 8.23 19.54
CA PRO A 71 0.55 8.46 19.65
C PRO A 71 -0.06 9.00 18.35
N GLU A 72 0.75 9.34 17.36
CA GLU A 72 0.28 9.83 16.08
C GLU A 72 0.37 8.74 15.03
N THR A 73 -0.73 8.51 14.32
CA THR A 73 -0.73 7.62 13.18
C THR A 73 0.02 8.29 12.00
N ASP A 74 0.49 7.47 11.08
CA ASP A 74 1.11 7.95 9.84
C ASP A 74 0.15 8.85 9.04
N LEU A 75 -1.15 8.56 9.08
CA LEU A 75 -2.16 9.41 8.45
C LEU A 75 -2.24 10.78 9.12
N GLU A 76 -2.19 10.84 10.45
CA GLU A 76 -2.20 12.12 11.16
C GLU A 76 -1.00 12.98 10.78
N LYS A 77 0.16 12.38 10.58
CA LYS A 77 1.36 13.10 10.11
C LYS A 77 1.13 13.67 8.71
N VAL A 78 0.49 12.91 7.82
CA VAL A 78 0.13 13.39 6.48
C VAL A 78 -0.82 14.60 6.60
N TYR A 79 -1.84 14.51 7.47
CA TYR A 79 -2.79 15.62 7.65
C TYR A 79 -2.08 16.89 8.11
N LYS A 80 -1.17 16.78 9.06
CA LYS A 80 -0.39 17.95 9.55
C LYS A 80 0.47 18.54 8.45
N THR A 81 1.19 17.70 7.72
CA THR A 81 2.09 18.15 6.64
C THR A 81 1.33 18.90 5.55
N LEU A 82 0.11 18.46 5.23
CA LEU A 82 -0.72 19.06 4.18
C LEU A 82 -1.68 20.13 4.71
N ASN A 83 -1.60 20.45 6.01
CA ASN A 83 -2.48 21.42 6.66
C ASN A 83 -3.96 21.06 6.49
N ILE A 84 -4.29 19.76 6.59
CA ILE A 84 -5.66 19.26 6.51
C ILE A 84 -6.28 19.37 7.89
N LYS A 85 -7.36 20.16 8.00
CA LYS A 85 -8.00 20.47 9.29
C LYS A 85 -9.14 19.51 9.61
N SER A 86 -9.75 18.93 8.60
CA SER A 86 -10.91 18.08 8.81
C SER A 86 -10.88 16.91 7.83
N VAL A 87 -11.18 15.72 8.33
CA VAL A 87 -11.22 14.49 7.52
C VAL A 87 -12.55 13.78 7.73
N LYS A 88 -12.99 13.04 6.71
CA LYS A 88 -14.15 12.15 6.83
C LYS A 88 -13.86 10.82 6.15
N SER A 89 -14.47 9.76 6.67
CA SER A 89 -14.49 8.47 5.98
C SER A 89 -15.54 8.54 4.86
N TYR A 90 -15.34 7.76 3.81
CA TYR A 90 -16.35 7.64 2.76
C TYR A 90 -17.68 7.15 3.37
N GLY A 91 -18.79 7.55 2.77
CA GLY A 91 -20.13 7.27 3.27
C GLY A 91 -20.62 8.26 4.30
N LYS A 92 -19.84 9.29 4.62
CA LYS A 92 -20.25 10.36 5.55
C LYS A 92 -20.62 11.62 4.78
N SER A 93 -21.72 12.24 5.13
CA SER A 93 -22.24 13.43 4.45
C SER A 93 -21.64 14.75 4.95
N THR A 94 -20.85 14.72 6.00
CA THR A 94 -20.24 15.93 6.56
C THR A 94 -19.22 16.54 5.58
N LYS A 95 -19.11 17.85 5.57
CA LYS A 95 -18.05 18.54 4.82
C LYS A 95 -16.70 18.31 5.50
N ALA A 96 -15.67 18.16 4.70
CA ALA A 96 -14.30 17.96 5.19
C ALA A 96 -13.29 18.43 4.14
N ASP A 97 -12.06 18.65 4.55
CA ASP A 97 -10.95 18.95 3.62
C ASP A 97 -10.56 17.70 2.83
N ALA A 98 -10.68 16.54 3.45
CA ALA A 98 -10.21 15.28 2.87
C ALA A 98 -11.17 14.13 3.13
N ILE A 99 -11.26 13.23 2.16
CA ILE A 99 -11.85 11.89 2.34
C ILE A 99 -10.70 10.93 2.54
N VAL A 100 -10.82 10.07 3.55
CA VAL A 100 -9.76 9.14 3.93
C VAL A 100 -10.31 7.71 3.93
N ALA A 101 -9.54 6.78 3.35
CA ALA A 101 -9.79 5.35 3.43
C ALA A 101 -8.51 4.64 3.83
N ASP A 102 -8.51 4.08 5.03
CA ASP A 102 -7.40 3.24 5.50
C ASP A 102 -7.74 1.78 5.19
N LEU A 103 -7.19 1.28 4.11
CA LEU A 103 -7.40 -0.10 3.68
C LEU A 103 -6.45 -1.05 4.36
N SER A 104 -5.33 -0.56 4.91
CA SER A 104 -4.34 -1.38 5.60
C SER A 104 -4.83 -1.84 6.97
N ALA A 105 -5.69 -1.04 7.62
CA ALA A 105 -6.19 -1.33 8.96
C ALA A 105 -7.40 -2.28 8.96
N LYS A 106 -7.99 -2.51 7.78
CA LYS A 106 -9.23 -3.28 7.70
C LYS A 106 -8.99 -4.70 7.22
N ASN A 107 -8.90 -5.64 8.14
CA ASN A 107 -8.89 -7.06 7.83
C ASN A 107 -10.25 -7.56 7.33
N ARG A 108 -11.01 -6.70 6.67
CA ARG A 108 -12.32 -7.07 6.12
C ARG A 108 -12.20 -8.03 4.94
N LEU A 109 -11.08 -7.95 4.25
CA LEU A 109 -10.85 -8.73 3.03
C LEU A 109 -10.64 -10.21 3.33
N PHE A 110 -10.21 -10.53 4.54
CA PHE A 110 -9.79 -11.88 4.90
C PHE A 110 -10.47 -12.38 6.17
N LYS A 111 -11.76 -12.12 6.28
CA LYS A 111 -12.54 -12.56 7.46
C LYS A 111 -12.47 -14.08 7.66
N LYS A 112 -12.37 -14.84 6.56
CA LYS A 112 -12.24 -16.30 6.61
C LYS A 112 -10.87 -16.75 7.11
N ASP A 113 -9.86 -15.91 6.92
CA ASP A 113 -8.47 -16.25 7.26
C ASP A 113 -8.05 -15.73 8.62
N ARG A 114 -8.96 -15.04 9.34
CA ARG A 114 -8.69 -14.56 10.69
C ARG A 114 -8.34 -15.68 11.66
N ASP A 115 -8.92 -16.85 11.46
CA ASP A 115 -8.66 -18.00 12.33
C ASP A 115 -7.27 -18.59 12.06
N LEU A 116 -6.80 -18.51 10.83
CA LEU A 116 -5.41 -18.87 10.49
C LEU A 116 -4.43 -17.86 11.09
N VAL A 117 -4.81 -16.60 11.10
CA VAL A 117 -3.99 -15.51 11.63
C VAL A 117 -3.88 -15.59 13.16
N LYS A 118 -4.88 -16.14 13.83
CA LYS A 118 -4.84 -16.35 15.29
C LYS A 118 -3.77 -17.35 15.73
N SER A 119 -3.12 -18.03 14.79
CA SER A 119 -2.07 -18.99 15.08
C SER A 119 -0.68 -18.37 15.21
N ASN A 120 -0.58 -17.10 15.55
CA ASN A 120 0.68 -16.38 15.80
C ASN A 120 1.60 -16.21 14.57
N ASN A 121 1.06 -16.26 13.36
CA ASN A 121 1.87 -16.02 12.19
C ASN A 121 1.59 -14.61 11.63
N TYR A 122 2.10 -13.63 12.35
CA TYR A 122 1.95 -12.20 12.02
C TYR A 122 2.34 -11.89 10.57
N LEU A 123 3.37 -12.57 10.07
CA LEU A 123 3.89 -12.31 8.73
C LEU A 123 2.94 -12.80 7.62
N THR A 124 2.10 -13.79 7.93
CA THR A 124 1.12 -14.29 6.97
C THR A 124 0.08 -13.22 6.61
N GLU A 125 -0.27 -12.35 7.55
CA GLU A 125 -1.20 -11.26 7.29
C GLU A 125 -0.74 -10.35 6.16
N ASN A 126 0.57 -10.16 6.04
CA ASN A 126 1.13 -9.24 5.04
C ASN A 126 1.02 -9.79 3.61
N ASN A 127 0.82 -11.10 3.46
CA ASN A 127 0.70 -11.74 2.16
C ASN A 127 -0.74 -11.93 1.71
N LEU A 128 -1.71 -11.76 2.61
CA LEU A 128 -3.11 -12.07 2.29
C LEU A 128 -3.71 -11.13 1.25
N TYR A 129 -3.23 -9.89 1.21
CA TYR A 129 -3.77 -8.90 0.27
C TYR A 129 -3.36 -9.14 -1.17
N ILE A 130 -2.34 -9.94 -1.40
CA ILE A 130 -1.82 -10.18 -2.75
C ILE A 130 -2.87 -10.89 -3.63
N GLY A 131 -3.75 -11.68 -3.02
CA GLY A 131 -4.74 -12.47 -3.76
C GLY A 131 -6.09 -11.80 -4.02
N ASP A 132 -6.41 -10.70 -3.34
CA ASP A 132 -7.75 -10.11 -3.45
C ASP A 132 -7.74 -8.77 -4.20
N TYR A 133 -7.44 -8.84 -5.48
CA TYR A 133 -7.31 -7.66 -6.34
C TYR A 133 -8.65 -6.98 -6.60
N LYS A 134 -9.74 -7.75 -6.69
CA LYS A 134 -11.06 -7.21 -6.95
C LYS A 134 -11.52 -6.31 -5.80
N MET A 135 -11.41 -6.82 -4.57
CA MET A 135 -11.78 -6.04 -3.39
C MET A 135 -10.89 -4.82 -3.22
N LEU A 136 -9.58 -4.99 -3.42
CA LEU A 136 -8.64 -3.87 -3.32
C LEU A 136 -9.02 -2.76 -4.30
N THR A 137 -9.27 -3.10 -5.56
CA THR A 137 -9.61 -2.11 -6.58
C THR A 137 -10.92 -1.41 -6.25
N PHE A 138 -11.93 -2.16 -5.83
CA PHE A 138 -13.23 -1.60 -5.48
C PHE A 138 -13.12 -0.63 -4.29
N GLU A 139 -12.44 -1.04 -3.23
CA GLU A 139 -12.29 -0.22 -2.03
C GLU A 139 -11.46 1.03 -2.28
N VAL A 140 -10.47 0.95 -3.19
CA VAL A 140 -9.67 2.12 -3.57
C VAL A 140 -10.52 3.15 -4.32
N PHE A 141 -11.43 2.70 -5.19
CA PHE A 141 -12.27 3.60 -5.98
C PHE A 141 -13.52 4.07 -5.25
N ARG A 142 -13.93 3.35 -4.19
CA ARG A 142 -15.18 3.65 -3.49
C ARG A 142 -15.26 5.08 -2.93
N PRO A 143 -14.20 5.64 -2.32
CA PRO A 143 -14.28 7.02 -1.80
C PRO A 143 -14.53 8.08 -2.89
N LEU A 144 -14.22 7.77 -4.15
CA LEU A 144 -14.45 8.73 -5.25
C LEU A 144 -15.93 9.08 -5.43
N PHE A 145 -16.84 8.17 -5.03
CA PHE A 145 -18.28 8.43 -5.13
C PHE A 145 -18.74 9.53 -4.18
N ASP A 146 -17.98 9.82 -3.13
CA ASP A 146 -18.31 10.78 -2.09
C ASP A 146 -17.59 12.12 -2.24
N ILE A 147 -16.73 12.26 -3.26
CA ILE A 147 -16.01 13.52 -3.48
C ILE A 147 -16.98 14.54 -4.12
N VAL A 148 -17.24 15.60 -3.41
CA VAL A 148 -18.09 16.71 -3.88
C VAL A 148 -17.27 18.01 -3.90
N SER A 149 -16.72 18.39 -2.78
CA SER A 149 -15.96 19.63 -2.62
C SER A 149 -14.64 19.43 -1.88
N GLU A 150 -14.33 18.19 -1.52
CA GLU A 150 -13.11 17.86 -0.78
C GLU A 150 -11.91 18.06 -1.70
N ARG A 151 -10.84 18.59 -1.11
CA ARG A 151 -9.61 18.86 -1.83
C ARG A 151 -8.76 17.60 -2.00
N PHE A 152 -8.82 16.68 -1.04
CA PHE A 152 -7.90 15.53 -0.98
C PHE A 152 -8.61 14.18 -0.90
N UNK A 153 -8.15 12.97 -1.38
CA UNK A 153 -8.37 11.76 -1.27
C UNK A 153 -7.26 11.26 -0.75
N ILE A 154 -7.25 10.61 0.23
CA ILE A 154 -6.12 9.98 0.89
C ILE A 154 -6.47 8.51 1.09
N ILE A 155 -5.69 7.64 0.51
CA ILE A 155 -5.94 6.19 0.57
C ILE A 155 -4.67 5.53 1.12
N LYS A 156 -4.80 4.80 2.23
CA LYS A 156 -3.70 3.96 2.70
C LYS A 156 -3.88 2.57 2.09
N LEU A 157 -2.98 2.22 1.18
CA LEU A 157 -2.97 0.93 0.48
C LEU A 157 -2.38 -0.16 1.38
N PRO A 158 -2.92 -1.38 1.34
CA PRO A 158 -2.35 -2.48 2.12
C PRO A 158 -1.07 -3.05 1.51
N THR A 159 -0.83 -2.83 0.22
CA THR A 159 0.33 -3.37 -0.50
C THR A 159 0.66 -2.49 -1.70
N LEU A 160 1.92 -2.53 -2.12
CA LEU A 160 2.38 -1.92 -3.38
C LEU A 160 2.49 -2.96 -4.50
N PHE A 161 2.21 -4.24 -4.20
CA PHE A 161 2.46 -5.34 -5.13
C PHE A 161 1.28 -5.57 -6.06
N GLY A 162 1.60 -5.76 -7.33
CA GLY A 162 0.67 -6.32 -8.31
C GLY A 162 0.18 -5.33 -9.34
N LYS A 163 -0.25 -5.89 -10.47
CA LYS A 163 -0.75 -5.13 -11.61
C LYS A 163 -1.95 -4.25 -11.22
N GLY A 164 -2.82 -4.75 -10.35
CA GLY A 164 -4.00 -4.01 -9.90
C GLY A 164 -3.64 -2.70 -9.20
N VAL A 165 -2.62 -2.73 -8.35
CA VAL A 165 -2.14 -1.53 -7.64
C VAL A 165 -1.55 -0.52 -8.63
N ILE A 166 -0.76 -1.02 -9.59
CA ILE A 166 -0.16 -0.18 -10.65
C ILE A 166 -1.28 0.49 -11.46
N ASP A 167 -2.28 -0.28 -11.89
CA ASP A 167 -3.39 0.22 -12.71
C ASP A 167 -4.22 1.27 -11.95
N VAL A 168 -4.57 0.99 -10.69
CA VAL A 168 -5.32 1.92 -9.85
C VAL A 168 -4.55 3.24 -9.70
N THR A 169 -3.26 3.14 -9.41
CA THR A 169 -2.41 4.33 -9.22
C THR A 169 -2.33 5.14 -10.52
N ARG A 170 -2.18 4.47 -11.67
CA ARG A 170 -2.14 5.15 -12.98
C ARG A 170 -3.45 5.88 -13.27
N VAL A 171 -4.59 5.28 -12.93
CA VAL A 171 -5.89 5.93 -13.10
C VAL A 171 -5.96 7.19 -12.24
N TYR A 172 -5.55 7.11 -10.99
CA TYR A 172 -5.50 8.28 -10.12
C TYR A 172 -4.70 9.45 -10.69
N UNK A 173 -3.81 9.15 -11.32
CA UNK A 173 -3.05 10.02 -11.96
C UNK A 173 -3.73 10.74 -12.96
N SER A 174 -4.84 10.33 -13.48
CA SER A 174 -5.68 11.07 -14.47
C SER A 174 -6.89 11.73 -13.81
N LEU A 175 -7.24 11.35 -12.60
CA LEU A 175 -8.43 11.86 -11.91
C LEU A 175 -8.12 13.08 -11.04
N PHE A 176 -6.87 13.29 -10.70
CA PHE A 176 -6.42 14.35 -9.80
C PHE A 176 -5.22 15.07 -10.40
N LYS A 177 -5.14 16.38 -10.15
CA LYS A 177 -4.04 17.19 -10.69
C LYS A 177 -2.70 16.93 -10.01
N SER A 178 -2.72 16.41 -8.79
CA SER A 178 -1.50 16.02 -8.09
C SER A 178 -1.74 14.70 -7.36
N VAL A 179 -0.86 13.73 -7.57
CA VAL A 179 -0.92 12.43 -6.88
C VAL A 179 0.48 12.10 -6.39
N ARG A 180 0.58 11.82 -5.10
CA ARG A 180 1.84 11.44 -4.45
C ARG A 180 1.70 10.06 -3.84
N LEU A 181 2.79 9.29 -3.87
CA LEU A 181 2.93 8.07 -3.08
C LEU A 181 3.85 8.38 -1.90
N ILE A 182 3.47 7.93 -0.70
CA ILE A 182 4.18 8.21 0.54
C ILE A 182 4.25 6.92 1.37
N LYS A 183 5.47 6.66 1.85
CA LYS A 183 5.68 5.66 2.90
C LYS A 183 6.26 6.39 4.11
N UNK A 184 5.53 6.68 5.09
CA UNK A 184 5.91 7.44 6.10
C UNK A 184 6.89 6.69 6.87
N ALA A 185 7.80 7.38 7.49
CA ALA A 185 8.78 6.79 8.37
C ALA A 185 8.14 6.07 9.57
N SER A 186 7.01 6.58 10.01
CA SER A 186 6.26 6.02 11.13
C SER A 186 5.39 4.81 10.77
N ASP A 187 5.25 4.49 9.47
CA ASP A 187 4.52 3.30 9.06
C ASP A 187 5.35 2.05 9.38
N SER A 188 4.67 0.92 9.49
CA SER A 188 5.34 -0.35 9.73
C SER A 188 6.32 -0.70 8.60
N TRP A 189 7.56 -1.00 8.96
CA TRP A 189 8.57 -1.50 8.01
C TRP A 189 8.60 -3.02 7.97
N LEU A 190 7.52 -3.66 8.41
CA LEU A 190 7.24 -5.07 8.12
C LEU A 190 6.26 -5.22 6.96
N LYS A 191 5.52 -4.15 6.62
CA LYS A 191 4.46 -4.18 5.61
C LYS A 191 4.81 -3.26 4.44
N ASP A 192 4.42 -3.69 3.24
CA ASP A 192 4.58 -2.88 2.02
C ASP A 192 3.39 -1.96 1.76
N SER A 193 2.73 -1.54 2.83
CA SER A 193 1.68 -0.52 2.77
C SER A 193 2.25 0.84 2.39
N ALA A 194 1.44 1.67 1.74
CA ALA A 194 1.82 3.03 1.37
C ALA A 194 0.56 3.87 1.25
N ILE A 195 0.73 5.19 1.20
CA ILE A 195 -0.38 6.14 1.14
C ILE A 195 -0.39 6.81 -0.22
N ILE A 196 -1.55 6.79 -0.89
CA ILE A 196 -1.83 7.67 -2.03
C ILE A 196 -2.42 8.96 -1.46
N VAL A 197 -1.81 10.09 -1.80
CA VAL A 197 -2.38 11.42 -1.54
C VAL A 197 -2.71 12.02 -2.89
N ALA A 198 -4.00 12.17 -3.16
CA ALA A 198 -4.50 12.74 -4.41
C ALA A 198 -5.14 14.10 -4.10
N GLU A 199 -4.78 15.11 -4.87
CA GLU A 199 -5.19 16.48 -4.60
C GLU A 199 -5.80 17.11 -5.85
N GLN A 200 -6.91 17.79 -5.65
CA GLN A 200 -7.61 18.60 -6.66
C GLN A 200 -8.16 17.75 -7.82
N VAL A 201 -9.41 17.37 -7.68
CA VAL A 201 -10.14 16.55 -8.67
C VAL A 201 -10.08 17.21 -10.06
N TYR A 202 -9.78 16.41 -11.08
CA TYR A 202 -9.94 16.80 -12.48
C TYR A 202 -11.32 16.30 -12.94
N LYS A 203 -12.30 17.17 -12.84
CA LYS A 203 -13.72 16.82 -12.92
C LYS A 203 -14.10 16.11 -14.21
N LYS A 204 -13.56 16.58 -15.35
CA LYS A 204 -13.87 15.98 -16.65
C LYS A 204 -13.61 14.46 -16.63
N ASN A 205 -12.40 14.08 -16.20
CA ASN A 205 -12.02 12.67 -16.17
C ASN A 205 -12.72 11.91 -15.06
N MET A 206 -12.99 12.56 -13.94
CA MET A 206 -13.70 11.93 -12.83
C MET A 206 -15.12 11.50 -13.26
N ASP A 207 -15.87 12.38 -13.94
CA ASP A 207 -17.23 12.07 -14.38
C ASP A 207 -17.23 10.89 -15.37
N GLU A 208 -16.28 10.88 -16.31
CA GLU A 208 -16.13 9.80 -17.28
C GLU A 208 -15.77 8.48 -16.59
N PHE A 209 -14.80 8.52 -15.68
CA PHE A 209 -14.35 7.34 -14.96
C PHE A 209 -15.46 6.76 -14.08
N MET A 210 -16.22 7.61 -13.37
CA MET A 210 -17.31 7.14 -12.51
C MET A 210 -18.41 6.44 -13.33
N THR A 211 -18.65 6.91 -14.55
CA THR A 211 -19.57 6.24 -15.45
C THR A 211 -19.08 4.83 -15.78
N TYR A 212 -17.79 4.69 -16.08
CA TYR A 212 -17.16 3.39 -16.34
C TYR A 212 -17.28 2.46 -15.12
N VAL A 213 -16.97 2.96 -13.92
CA VAL A 213 -17.03 2.14 -12.70
C VAL A 213 -18.44 1.63 -12.44
N ARG A 214 -19.45 2.50 -12.60
CA ARG A 214 -20.85 2.10 -12.41
C ARG A 214 -21.25 1.00 -13.41
N HIS A 215 -20.78 1.10 -14.64
CA HIS A 215 -21.04 0.10 -15.66
C HIS A 215 -20.40 -1.25 -15.31
N VAL A 216 -19.10 -1.21 -14.96
CA VAL A 216 -18.32 -2.42 -14.66
C VAL A 216 -18.90 -3.15 -13.45
N THR A 217 -19.21 -2.43 -12.38
CA THR A 217 -19.65 -3.06 -11.12
C THR A 217 -21.04 -3.69 -11.25
N LYS A 218 -21.80 -3.33 -12.27
CA LYS A 218 -23.10 -3.95 -12.56
C LYS A 218 -22.98 -5.19 -13.45
N SER A 219 -21.83 -5.41 -14.08
CA SER A 219 -21.68 -6.50 -15.05
C SER A 219 -21.67 -7.86 -14.35
N PRO A 220 -22.23 -8.90 -14.99
CA PRO A 220 -22.15 -10.26 -14.44
C PRO A 220 -20.71 -10.74 -14.26
N THR A 221 -19.84 -10.40 -15.18
CA THR A 221 -18.43 -10.79 -15.13
C THR A 221 -17.77 -10.27 -13.83
N TRP A 222 -18.05 -9.02 -13.47
CA TRP A 222 -17.54 -8.45 -12.22
C TRP A 222 -18.14 -9.17 -11.00
N LYS A 223 -19.44 -9.38 -11.00
CA LYS A 223 -20.14 -9.98 -9.86
C LYS A 223 -19.68 -11.41 -9.60
N ASP A 224 -19.47 -12.17 -10.67
CA ASP A 224 -19.15 -13.60 -10.59
C ASP A 224 -17.65 -13.86 -10.39
N SER A 225 -16.78 -12.86 -10.61
CA SER A 225 -15.34 -13.02 -10.43
C SER A 225 -14.98 -13.10 -8.94
N ASN A 226 -14.15 -14.06 -8.57
CA ASN A 226 -13.70 -14.26 -7.21
C ASN A 226 -12.18 -14.41 -7.19
N ASN A 227 -11.50 -13.54 -6.46
CA ASN A 227 -10.07 -13.65 -6.15
C ASN A 227 -9.17 -13.93 -7.36
N VAL A 228 -9.57 -13.44 -8.54
CA VAL A 228 -8.80 -13.61 -9.75
C VAL A 228 -8.06 -12.30 -10.04
N GLN A 229 -6.81 -12.42 -10.41
CA GLN A 229 -6.05 -11.26 -10.85
C GLN A 229 -6.71 -10.62 -12.06
N PHE A 230 -6.69 -9.30 -12.12
CA PHE A 230 -7.27 -8.58 -13.24
C PHE A 230 -6.51 -7.30 -13.51
N SER A 231 -6.74 -6.76 -14.68
CA SER A 231 -6.21 -5.47 -15.11
C SER A 231 -7.39 -4.59 -15.53
N ILE A 232 -7.30 -3.30 -15.25
CA ILE A 232 -8.30 -2.32 -15.70
C ILE A 232 -7.78 -1.46 -16.86
N LEU A 233 -6.51 -1.61 -17.21
CA LEU A 233 -5.92 -0.88 -18.34
C LEU A 233 -5.77 -1.82 -19.54
N LYS A 234 -6.21 -1.37 -20.69
CA LYS A 234 -6.09 -2.14 -21.94
C LYS A 234 -4.65 -2.17 -22.42
N THR A 235 -3.96 -1.07 -22.29
CA THR A 235 -2.58 -0.94 -22.76
C THR A 235 -1.61 -1.00 -21.59
N SER A 236 -0.34 -1.20 -21.90
CA SER A 236 0.71 -1.09 -20.90
C SER A 236 0.78 0.34 -20.37
N VAL A 237 1.19 0.47 -19.13
CA VAL A 237 1.37 1.80 -18.53
C VAL A 237 2.55 2.50 -19.21
N ASP A 238 2.46 3.81 -19.27
CA ASP A 238 3.50 4.60 -19.91
C ASP A 238 4.79 4.64 -19.08
N LYS A 239 5.89 4.84 -19.78
CA LYS A 239 7.22 4.70 -19.21
C LYS A 239 7.47 5.67 -18.05
N GLU A 240 7.08 6.94 -18.21
CA GLU A 240 7.32 7.94 -17.17
C GLU A 240 6.65 7.54 -15.85
N PHE A 241 5.40 7.12 -15.92
CA PHE A 241 4.66 6.68 -14.73
C PHE A 241 5.32 5.45 -14.11
N ILE A 242 5.56 4.42 -14.93
CA ILE A 242 6.06 3.15 -14.39
C ILE A 242 7.45 3.32 -13.76
N ASP A 243 8.32 4.14 -14.38
CA ASP A 243 9.65 4.41 -13.81
C ASP A 243 9.53 5.05 -12.42
N LYS A 244 8.66 6.06 -12.27
CA LYS A 244 8.47 6.71 -10.97
C LYS A 244 7.86 5.78 -9.93
N PHE A 245 6.85 5.00 -10.35
CA PHE A 245 6.19 4.02 -9.47
C PHE A 245 7.18 2.96 -9.00
N LEU A 246 7.96 2.38 -9.94
CA LEU A 246 8.91 1.33 -9.61
C LEU A 246 10.08 1.86 -8.77
N ASN A 247 10.56 3.09 -9.05
CA ASN A 247 11.60 3.68 -8.22
C ASN A 247 11.14 3.84 -6.77
N PHE A 248 9.90 4.31 -6.58
CA PHE A 248 9.31 4.41 -5.25
C PHE A 248 9.19 3.02 -4.62
N SER A 249 8.59 2.06 -5.34
CA SER A 249 8.35 0.71 -4.83
C SER A 249 9.65 0.01 -4.50
N ASN A 250 10.66 0.13 -5.36
CA ASN A 250 11.99 -0.46 -5.11
C ASN A 250 12.61 0.11 -3.84
N SER A 251 12.52 1.42 -3.64
CA SER A 251 13.05 2.04 -2.42
C SER A 251 12.37 1.47 -1.17
N VAL A 252 11.06 1.26 -1.23
CA VAL A 252 10.32 0.65 -0.12
C VAL A 252 10.73 -0.82 0.06
N TYR A 253 10.75 -1.60 -1.02
CA TYR A 253 11.04 -3.03 -0.93
C TYR A 253 12.49 -3.31 -0.50
N GLU A 254 13.46 -2.53 -0.95
CA GLU A 254 14.84 -2.66 -0.50
C GLU A 254 14.96 -2.41 1.01
N SER A 255 14.25 -1.40 1.50
CA SER A 255 14.24 -1.07 2.93
C SER A 255 13.55 -2.18 3.74
N LEU A 256 12.43 -2.70 3.25
CA LEU A 256 11.75 -3.84 3.88
C LEU A 256 12.64 -5.09 3.90
N TYR A 257 13.29 -5.37 2.79
CA TYR A 257 14.20 -6.51 2.69
C TYR A 257 15.33 -6.40 3.73
N TYR A 258 15.88 -5.20 3.88
CA TYR A 258 16.94 -4.96 4.86
C TYR A 258 16.45 -5.22 6.29
N VAL A 259 15.29 -4.67 6.66
CA VAL A 259 14.70 -4.86 8.00
C VAL A 259 14.40 -6.35 8.25
N HIS A 260 13.79 -7.01 7.26
CA HIS A 260 13.46 -8.43 7.39
C HIS A 260 14.72 -9.32 7.46
N SER A 261 15.79 -8.94 6.77
CA SER A 261 17.05 -9.67 6.80
C SER A 261 17.71 -9.57 8.19
N LEU A 262 17.69 -8.37 8.78
CA LEU A 262 18.21 -8.19 10.14
C LEU A 262 17.38 -8.97 11.16
N LEU A 263 16.05 -8.96 10.98
CA LEU A 263 15.15 -9.70 11.85
C LEU A 263 15.42 -11.22 11.74
N TYR A 264 15.52 -11.72 10.53
CA TYR A 264 15.83 -13.14 10.28
C TYR A 264 17.19 -13.53 10.92
N ALA A 265 18.22 -12.69 10.73
CA ALA A 265 19.54 -12.94 11.30
C ALA A 265 19.50 -12.96 12.83
N SER A 266 18.75 -12.06 13.46
CA SER A 266 18.60 -12.01 14.92
C SER A 266 17.91 -13.27 15.47
N MET A 267 16.97 -13.83 14.68
CA MET A 267 16.18 -15.01 15.11
C MET A 267 16.91 -16.33 14.87
N THR A 268 17.83 -16.37 13.92
CA THR A 268 18.52 -17.61 13.51
C THR A 268 19.97 -17.68 13.99
N SER A 269 20.48 -16.63 14.64
CA SER A 269 21.86 -16.60 15.12
C SER A 269 22.07 -17.62 16.25
N GLU A 270 23.12 -18.40 16.12
CA GLU A 270 23.53 -19.40 17.12
C GLU A 270 24.28 -18.77 18.31
N ARG A 271 24.80 -17.56 18.11
CA ARG A 271 25.60 -16.84 19.12
C ARG A 271 24.82 -15.65 19.66
N LYS A 272 24.57 -15.63 20.96
CA LYS A 272 23.84 -14.55 21.62
C LYS A 272 24.48 -13.18 21.38
N SER A 273 25.80 -13.11 21.28
CA SER A 273 26.51 -11.84 21.04
C SER A 273 26.15 -11.26 19.67
N ILE A 274 26.04 -12.12 18.64
CA ILE A 274 25.67 -11.71 17.28
C ILE A 274 24.19 -11.34 17.24
N GLU A 275 23.33 -12.12 17.89
CA GLU A 275 21.90 -11.82 18.04
C GLU A 275 21.69 -10.41 18.61
N ASN A 276 22.39 -10.11 19.71
CA ASN A 276 22.32 -8.81 20.35
C ASN A 276 22.80 -7.68 19.44
N GLU A 277 23.82 -7.94 18.62
CA GLU A 277 24.30 -6.97 17.64
C GLU A 277 23.26 -6.64 16.59
N TYR A 278 22.59 -7.67 16.06
CA TYR A 278 21.52 -7.47 15.07
C TYR A 278 20.34 -6.71 15.69
N GLN A 279 19.95 -7.05 16.91
CA GLN A 279 18.88 -6.38 17.63
C GLN A 279 19.20 -4.91 17.86
N LYS A 280 20.44 -4.59 18.31
CA LYS A 280 20.89 -3.23 18.50
C LYS A 280 20.84 -2.44 17.19
N LYS A 281 21.24 -3.08 16.09
CA LYS A 281 21.21 -2.45 14.76
C LYS A 281 19.78 -2.14 14.32
N LEU A 282 18.85 -3.09 14.54
CA LEU A 282 17.43 -2.86 14.29
C LEU A 282 16.88 -1.70 15.10
N MET A 283 17.16 -1.68 16.39
CA MET A 283 16.70 -0.61 17.28
C MET A 283 17.23 0.74 16.83
N LYS A 284 18.51 0.81 16.44
CA LYS A 284 19.13 2.04 15.96
C LYS A 284 18.48 2.57 14.67
N ILE A 285 18.00 1.67 13.83
CA ILE A 285 17.38 2.04 12.55
C ILE A 285 15.91 2.46 12.76
N LEU A 286 15.20 1.75 13.64
CA LEU A 286 13.76 1.94 13.81
C LEU A 286 13.38 3.02 14.83
N LEU A 287 14.26 3.28 15.81
CA LEU A 287 14.07 4.32 16.84
C LEU A 287 14.93 5.54 16.54
#